data_97784f4acb3a36e022ae777240321711
#
_entry.id   97784f4acb3a36e022ae777240321711
#
_cell.length_a   1.000
_cell.length_b   1.000
_cell.length_c   1.000
_cell.angle_alpha   90.00
_cell.angle_beta   90.00
_cell.angle_gamma   90.00
#
_symmetry.space_group_name_H-M   'P 1'
#
loop_
_entity.id
_entity.type
_entity.pdbx_description
1 polymer ?
#
loop_
_entity_poly.entity_id
_entity_poly.type
_entity_poly.pdbx_seq_one_letter_code
_entity_poly.pdbx_strand_id
1 'polypeptide(L)'
;MTNVEQNEKAAQDGERECRQRTDDRALALVTARFLATHRLFFLLNLLQLAVCLRIFANFAVIAGFLTVFAGLFHLHVRLHFDSLIFKDFADERLVQGKFDAALLELNLTSKPPKIRDMKSRCAGALRLYKLTAALTIVVAAAALAGYYLG
;
A
#
# COMPACT_ATOMS: atom_id res chain seq x y z
N MET A 1 38.20 9.33 -28.15
CA MET A 1 37.42 8.24 -27.60
C MET A 1 37.37 7.13 -28.63
N THR A 2 37.97 5.98 -28.30
CA THR A 2 38.05 4.88 -29.24
C THR A 2 36.75 4.07 -29.25
N ASN A 3 36.40 3.40 -30.38
CA ASN A 3 35.21 2.56 -30.47
C ASN A 3 35.15 1.46 -29.38
N VAL A 4 36.29 1.05 -28.85
CA VAL A 4 36.38 0.07 -27.75
C VAL A 4 35.85 0.64 -26.45
N GLU A 5 36.19 1.87 -26.08
CA GLU A 5 35.72 2.52 -24.86
C GLU A 5 34.20 2.78 -24.89
N GLN A 6 33.64 3.06 -26.07
CA GLN A 6 32.20 3.24 -26.25
C GLN A 6 31.44 1.92 -26.08
N ASN A 7 31.98 0.80 -26.58
CA ASN A 7 31.37 -0.51 -26.44
C ASN A 7 31.42 -1.03 -25.00
N GLU A 8 32.53 -0.82 -24.28
CA GLU A 8 32.64 -1.19 -22.86
C GLU A 8 31.69 -0.40 -21.99
N LYS A 9 31.55 0.90 -22.25
CA LYS A 9 30.59 1.75 -21.52
C LYS A 9 29.16 1.33 -21.77
N ALA A 10 28.79 1.04 -23.02
CA ALA A 10 27.45 0.55 -23.38
C ALA A 10 27.13 -0.80 -22.70
N ALA A 11 28.10 -1.71 -22.62
CA ALA A 11 27.94 -2.98 -21.92
C ALA A 11 27.73 -2.79 -20.42
N GLN A 12 28.53 -1.93 -19.78
CA GLN A 12 28.37 -1.61 -18.35
C GLN A 12 27.05 -0.93 -18.02
N ASP A 13 26.58 -0.02 -18.87
CA ASP A 13 25.29 0.65 -18.69
C ASP A 13 24.14 -0.36 -18.85
N GLY A 14 24.22 -1.29 -19.80
CA GLY A 14 23.26 -2.38 -19.96
C GLY A 14 23.20 -3.33 -18.75
N GLU A 15 24.35 -3.69 -18.16
CA GLU A 15 24.38 -4.51 -16.95
C GLU A 15 23.78 -3.78 -15.73
N ARG A 16 24.03 -2.48 -15.60
CA ARG A 16 23.43 -1.67 -14.53
C ARG A 16 21.93 -1.56 -14.64
N GLU A 17 21.41 -1.32 -15.84
CA GLU A 17 19.97 -1.28 -16.09
C GLU A 17 19.30 -2.63 -15.80
N CYS A 18 19.91 -3.73 -16.22
CA CYS A 18 19.41 -5.07 -15.95
C CYS A 18 19.35 -5.36 -14.45
N ARG A 19 20.40 -5.02 -13.72
CA ARG A 19 20.48 -5.19 -12.26
C ARG A 19 19.43 -4.33 -11.56
N GLN A 20 19.29 -3.06 -11.93
CA GLN A 20 18.31 -2.17 -11.34
C GLN A 20 16.88 -2.67 -11.57
N ARG A 21 16.56 -3.17 -12.77
CA ARG A 21 15.25 -3.77 -13.08
C ARG A 21 14.97 -4.99 -12.20
N THR A 22 15.98 -5.85 -11.98
CA THR A 22 15.82 -7.03 -11.11
C THR A 22 15.58 -6.64 -9.67
N ASP A 23 16.30 -5.63 -9.16
CA ASP A 23 16.14 -5.13 -7.79
C ASP A 23 14.76 -4.48 -7.60
N ASP A 24 14.30 -3.67 -8.54
CA ASP A 24 12.97 -3.04 -8.53
C ASP A 24 11.85 -4.08 -8.53
N ARG A 25 11.99 -5.15 -9.30
CA ARG A 25 11.06 -6.26 -9.34
C ARG A 25 11.00 -7.01 -8.01
N ALA A 26 12.15 -7.29 -7.40
CA ALA A 26 12.22 -7.93 -6.10
C ALA A 26 11.56 -7.07 -5.02
N LEU A 27 11.83 -5.76 -5.00
CA LEU A 27 11.18 -4.81 -4.10
C LEU A 27 9.66 -4.79 -4.28
N ALA A 28 9.17 -4.74 -5.52
CA ALA A 28 7.74 -4.77 -5.82
C ALA A 28 7.09 -6.05 -5.32
N LEU A 29 7.70 -7.22 -5.56
CA LEU A 29 7.19 -8.52 -5.13
C LEU A 29 7.09 -8.63 -3.61
N VAL A 30 8.16 -8.26 -2.90
CA VAL A 30 8.17 -8.28 -1.43
C VAL A 30 7.11 -7.34 -0.87
N THR A 31 7.01 -6.14 -1.43
CA THR A 31 6.01 -5.14 -1.02
C THR A 31 4.60 -5.65 -1.26
N ALA A 32 4.30 -6.24 -2.43
CA ALA A 32 3.00 -6.81 -2.74
C ALA A 32 2.59 -7.90 -1.74
N ARG A 33 3.51 -8.82 -1.44
CA ARG A 33 3.27 -9.91 -0.47
C ARG A 33 3.06 -9.38 0.95
N PHE A 34 3.86 -8.40 1.35
CA PHE A 34 3.72 -7.77 2.66
C PHE A 34 2.39 -7.03 2.78
N LEU A 35 2.01 -6.25 1.76
CA LEU A 35 0.72 -5.57 1.73
C LEU A 35 -0.45 -6.56 1.74
N ALA A 36 -0.35 -7.74 1.13
CA ALA A 36 -1.41 -8.73 1.13
C ALA A 36 -1.82 -9.20 2.54
N THR A 37 -0.95 -9.05 3.55
CA THR A 37 -1.28 -9.34 4.95
C THR A 37 -2.33 -8.39 5.55
N HIS A 38 -2.64 -7.25 4.86
CA HIS A 38 -3.73 -6.36 5.27
C HIS A 38 -5.07 -7.07 5.41
N ARG A 39 -5.27 -8.22 4.72
CA ARG A 39 -6.48 -9.03 4.82
C ARG A 39 -6.73 -9.55 6.23
N LEU A 40 -5.67 -9.87 6.97
CA LEU A 40 -5.77 -10.29 8.37
C LEU A 40 -6.28 -9.13 9.26
N PHE A 41 -5.75 -7.92 9.06
CA PHE A 41 -6.23 -6.73 9.76
C PHE A 41 -7.67 -6.38 9.37
N PHE A 42 -8.05 -6.59 8.11
CA PHE A 42 -9.43 -6.39 7.67
C PHE A 42 -10.39 -7.32 8.38
N LEU A 43 -10.09 -8.63 8.45
CA LEU A 43 -10.89 -9.61 9.19
C LEU A 43 -10.96 -9.27 10.68
N LEU A 44 -9.84 -8.87 11.27
CA LEU A 44 -9.80 -8.43 12.67
C LEU A 44 -10.71 -7.21 12.90
N ASN A 45 -10.67 -6.22 12.01
CA ASN A 45 -11.55 -5.05 12.09
C ASN A 45 -13.03 -5.43 11.95
N LEU A 46 -13.39 -6.35 11.06
CA LEU A 46 -14.77 -6.84 10.96
C LEU A 46 -15.23 -7.54 12.25
N LEU A 47 -14.36 -8.35 12.85
CA LEU A 47 -14.65 -8.98 14.13
C LEU A 47 -14.83 -7.95 15.24
N GLN A 48 -13.95 -6.94 15.32
CA GLN A 48 -14.07 -5.84 16.27
C GLN A 48 -15.39 -5.09 16.09
N LEU A 49 -15.78 -4.79 14.84
CA LEU A 49 -17.05 -4.14 14.54
C LEU A 49 -18.22 -4.96 15.06
N ALA A 50 -18.26 -6.27 14.79
CA ALA A 50 -19.32 -7.16 15.27
C ALA A 50 -19.39 -7.18 16.79
N VAL A 51 -18.25 -7.21 17.48
CA VAL A 51 -18.15 -7.17 18.95
C VAL A 51 -18.64 -5.82 19.48
N CYS A 52 -18.23 -4.70 18.89
CA CYS A 52 -18.69 -3.36 19.28
C CYS A 52 -20.21 -3.21 19.16
N LEU A 53 -20.81 -3.66 18.03
CA LEU A 53 -22.24 -3.61 17.81
C LEU A 53 -23.03 -4.47 18.82
N ARG A 54 -22.39 -5.51 19.37
CA ARG A 54 -23.02 -6.39 20.37
C ARG A 54 -22.96 -5.83 21.80
N ILE A 55 -21.86 -5.13 22.11
CA ILE A 55 -21.59 -4.67 23.48
C ILE A 55 -22.20 -3.30 23.74
N PHE A 56 -22.08 -2.37 22.80
CA PHE A 56 -22.54 -0.99 23.02
C PHE A 56 -24.02 -0.82 22.63
N ALA A 57 -24.83 -0.34 23.58
CA ALA A 57 -26.23 0.01 23.33
C ALA A 57 -26.40 1.50 22.98
N ASN A 58 -25.42 2.35 23.27
CA ASN A 58 -25.49 3.79 23.04
C ASN A 58 -25.28 4.12 21.56
N PHE A 59 -26.30 4.74 20.95
CA PHE A 59 -26.30 5.09 19.52
C PHE A 59 -25.13 6.02 19.13
N ALA A 60 -24.79 7.00 19.96
CA ALA A 60 -23.69 7.94 19.68
C ALA A 60 -22.33 7.22 19.64
N VAL A 61 -22.12 6.27 20.55
CA VAL A 61 -20.91 5.42 20.58
C VAL A 61 -20.82 4.55 19.32
N ILE A 62 -21.92 3.90 18.96
CA ILE A 62 -21.99 3.08 17.74
C ILE A 62 -21.71 3.93 16.50
N ALA A 63 -22.30 5.11 16.37
CA ALA A 63 -22.08 6.01 15.23
C ALA A 63 -20.60 6.45 15.15
N GLY A 64 -19.96 6.74 16.28
CA GLY A 64 -18.53 7.04 16.35
C GLY A 64 -17.67 5.88 15.85
N PHE A 65 -17.92 4.66 16.32
CA PHE A 65 -17.22 3.46 15.85
C PHE A 65 -17.44 3.23 14.35
N LEU A 66 -18.67 3.31 13.85
CA LEU A 66 -18.96 3.15 12.42
C LEU A 66 -18.21 4.14 11.54
N THR A 67 -18.07 5.40 11.99
CA THR A 67 -17.29 6.41 11.28
C THR A 67 -15.80 6.03 11.18
N VAL A 68 -15.22 5.57 12.28
CA VAL A 68 -13.83 5.10 12.32
C VAL A 68 -13.64 3.87 11.44
N PHE A 69 -14.58 2.91 11.49
CA PHE A 69 -14.53 1.72 10.64
C PHE A 69 -14.67 2.04 9.16
N ALA A 70 -15.49 3.04 8.78
CA ALA A 70 -15.57 3.52 7.40
C ALA A 70 -14.22 4.05 6.91
N GLY A 71 -13.50 4.81 7.75
CA GLY A 71 -12.14 5.27 7.47
C GLY A 71 -11.15 4.11 7.32
N LEU A 72 -11.17 3.13 8.24
CA LEU A 72 -10.33 1.93 8.16
C LEU A 72 -10.66 1.10 6.91
N PHE A 73 -11.93 0.94 6.56
CA PHE A 73 -12.35 0.25 5.35
C PHE A 73 -11.76 0.91 4.09
N HIS A 74 -11.83 2.24 4.00
CA HIS A 74 -11.20 2.99 2.90
C HIS A 74 -9.69 2.72 2.81
N LEU A 75 -8.97 2.71 3.95
CA LEU A 75 -7.54 2.39 3.99
C LEU A 75 -7.27 0.96 3.51
N HIS A 76 -8.10 -0.01 3.89
CA HIS A 76 -7.97 -1.40 3.43
C HIS A 76 -8.19 -1.54 1.92
N VAL A 77 -9.19 -0.86 1.35
CA VAL A 77 -9.42 -0.84 -0.10
C VAL A 77 -8.19 -0.28 -0.82
N ARG A 78 -7.62 0.81 -0.32
CA ARG A 78 -6.41 1.41 -0.88
C ARG A 78 -5.20 0.47 -0.80
N LEU A 79 -4.97 -0.18 0.35
CA LEU A 79 -3.89 -1.15 0.52
C LEU A 79 -4.06 -2.36 -0.40
N HIS A 80 -5.30 -2.81 -0.58
CA HIS A 80 -5.61 -3.89 -1.51
C HIS A 80 -5.23 -3.51 -2.95
N PHE A 81 -5.64 -2.31 -3.37
CA PHE A 81 -5.30 -1.78 -4.69
C PHE A 81 -3.79 -1.64 -4.88
N ASP A 82 -3.08 -1.05 -3.90
CA ASP A 82 -1.62 -0.94 -3.93
C ASP A 82 -0.96 -2.32 -4.04
N SER A 83 -1.45 -3.34 -3.32
CA SER A 83 -0.91 -4.70 -3.39
C SER A 83 -1.03 -5.33 -4.78
N LEU A 84 -2.13 -5.08 -5.49
CA LEU A 84 -2.34 -5.55 -6.87
C LEU A 84 -1.39 -4.85 -7.84
N ILE A 85 -1.25 -3.52 -7.72
CA ILE A 85 -0.33 -2.74 -8.57
C ILE A 85 1.11 -3.22 -8.39
N PHE A 86 1.57 -3.41 -7.15
CA PHE A 86 2.93 -3.92 -6.92
C PHE A 86 3.12 -5.35 -7.44
N LYS A 87 2.08 -6.16 -7.40
CA LYS A 87 2.11 -7.49 -8.04
C LYS A 87 2.27 -7.37 -9.54
N ASP A 88 1.52 -6.48 -10.20
CA ASP A 88 1.61 -6.28 -11.64
C ASP A 88 2.98 -5.71 -12.07
N PHE A 89 3.62 -4.87 -11.25
CA PHE A 89 5.01 -4.45 -11.46
C PHE A 89 5.98 -5.62 -11.32
N ALA A 90 5.80 -6.49 -10.34
CA ALA A 90 6.65 -7.67 -10.13
C ALA A 90 6.51 -8.69 -11.28
N ASP A 91 5.30 -8.85 -11.81
CA ASP A 91 4.98 -9.75 -12.92
C ASP A 91 5.30 -9.13 -14.30
N GLU A 92 5.89 -7.91 -14.35
CA GLU A 92 6.22 -7.13 -15.57
C GLU A 92 5.00 -6.82 -16.46
N ARG A 93 3.79 -6.95 -15.92
CA ARG A 93 2.55 -6.62 -16.63
C ARG A 93 2.35 -5.11 -16.75
N LEU A 94 2.95 -4.35 -15.82
CA LEU A 94 2.83 -2.91 -15.72
C LEU A 94 4.21 -2.25 -15.67
N VAL A 95 4.42 -1.27 -16.55
CA VAL A 95 5.62 -0.44 -16.59
C VAL A 95 5.32 0.88 -15.87
N GLN A 96 6.23 1.33 -15.00
CA GLN A 96 6.03 2.53 -14.17
C GLN A 96 5.58 3.75 -14.98
N GLY A 97 6.25 4.04 -16.10
CA GLY A 97 5.92 5.19 -16.94
C GLY A 97 4.52 5.10 -17.58
N LYS A 98 4.08 3.89 -17.98
CA LYS A 98 2.73 3.67 -18.51
C LYS A 98 1.67 3.81 -17.44
N PHE A 99 1.95 3.35 -16.22
CA PHE A 99 1.05 3.51 -15.08
C PHE A 99 0.86 5.00 -14.72
N ASP A 100 1.95 5.77 -14.65
CA ASP A 100 1.90 7.18 -14.34
C ASP A 100 1.16 7.98 -15.43
N ALA A 101 1.34 7.63 -16.70
CA ALA A 101 0.59 8.22 -17.82
C ALA A 101 -0.91 7.93 -17.72
N ALA A 102 -1.28 6.67 -17.39
CA ALA A 102 -2.68 6.30 -17.21
C ALA A 102 -3.35 7.04 -16.04
N LEU A 103 -2.63 7.23 -14.93
CA LEU A 103 -3.16 8.02 -13.80
C LEU A 103 -3.44 9.48 -14.18
N LEU A 104 -2.60 10.06 -15.04
CA LEU A 104 -2.79 11.42 -15.52
C LEU A 104 -3.99 11.50 -16.49
N GLU A 105 -4.10 10.55 -17.43
CA GLU A 105 -5.19 10.46 -18.40
C GLU A 105 -6.56 10.30 -17.72
N LEU A 106 -6.61 9.50 -16.64
CA LEU A 106 -7.81 9.30 -15.83
C LEU A 106 -8.10 10.45 -14.85
N ASN A 107 -7.34 11.55 -14.90
CA ASN A 107 -7.45 12.68 -13.96
C ASN A 107 -7.36 12.29 -12.46
N LEU A 108 -6.74 11.15 -12.14
CA LEU A 108 -6.52 10.70 -10.77
C LEU A 108 -5.34 11.43 -10.10
N THR A 109 -4.54 12.15 -10.87
CA THR A 109 -3.49 13.04 -10.40
C THR A 109 -3.52 14.34 -11.19
N SER A 110 -3.44 15.46 -10.50
CA SER A 110 -3.45 16.81 -11.12
C SER A 110 -2.05 17.34 -11.47
N LYS A 111 -1.01 16.63 -11.09
CA LYS A 111 0.38 17.04 -11.35
C LYS A 111 1.06 15.98 -12.21
N PRO A 112 1.89 16.41 -13.21
CA PRO A 112 2.71 15.46 -13.94
C PRO A 112 3.52 14.64 -12.93
N PRO A 113 3.48 13.31 -13.05
CA PRO A 113 4.15 12.46 -12.10
C PRO A 113 5.64 12.78 -12.10
N LYS A 114 6.18 13.24 -10.97
CA LYS A 114 7.62 13.11 -10.75
C LYS A 114 7.92 11.63 -10.93
N ILE A 115 8.87 11.29 -11.79
CA ILE A 115 9.36 9.92 -11.92
C ILE A 115 9.79 9.46 -10.52
N ARG A 116 8.90 8.72 -9.86
CA ARG A 116 9.19 8.16 -8.53
C ARG A 116 9.84 6.81 -8.76
N ASP A 117 11.01 6.63 -8.15
CA ASP A 117 11.68 5.34 -8.12
C ASP A 117 10.83 4.30 -7.37
N MET A 118 11.02 3.03 -7.66
CA MET A 118 10.27 1.93 -7.03
C MET A 118 10.43 1.94 -5.51
N LYS A 119 11.61 2.24 -5.00
CA LYS A 119 11.91 2.33 -3.57
C LYS A 119 11.04 3.36 -2.85
N SER A 120 10.86 4.54 -3.44
CA SER A 120 10.01 5.60 -2.89
C SER A 120 8.53 5.21 -2.88
N ARG A 121 8.06 4.49 -3.92
CA ARG A 121 6.69 3.95 -4.00
C ARG A 121 6.44 2.90 -2.92
N CYS A 122 7.35 1.94 -2.76
CA CYS A 122 7.29 0.92 -1.71
C CYS A 122 7.28 1.55 -0.31
N ALA A 123 8.15 2.54 -0.06
CA ALA A 123 8.17 3.24 1.22
C ALA A 123 6.85 3.96 1.54
N GLY A 124 6.20 4.55 0.53
CA GLY A 124 4.88 5.17 0.67
C GLY A 124 3.80 4.17 1.05
N ALA A 125 3.73 3.04 0.35
CA ALA A 125 2.77 1.98 0.61
C ALA A 125 2.97 1.33 1.99
N LEU A 126 4.23 1.08 2.39
CA LEU A 126 4.55 0.56 3.71
C LEU A 126 4.20 1.53 4.84
N ARG A 127 4.33 2.84 4.61
CA ARG A 127 3.91 3.85 5.60
C ARG A 127 2.38 3.79 5.79
N LEU A 128 1.62 3.67 4.72
CA LEU A 128 0.17 3.52 4.79
C LEU A 128 -0.23 2.24 5.52
N TYR A 129 0.45 1.13 5.24
CA TYR A 129 0.24 -0.14 5.94
C TYR A 129 0.48 -0.02 7.45
N LYS A 130 1.59 0.60 7.86
CA LYS A 130 1.91 0.83 9.28
C LYS A 130 0.84 1.70 9.97
N LEU A 131 0.36 2.74 9.28
CA LEU A 131 -0.73 3.59 9.78
C LEU A 131 -2.00 2.77 10.00
N THR A 132 -2.41 1.95 9.02
CA THR A 132 -3.60 1.10 9.13
C THR A 132 -3.48 0.11 10.28
N ALA A 133 -2.32 -0.53 10.45
CA ALA A 133 -2.06 -1.45 11.55
C ALA A 133 -2.15 -0.74 12.92
N ALA A 134 -1.53 0.44 13.05
CA ALA A 134 -1.58 1.23 14.27
C ALA A 134 -3.03 1.65 14.62
N LEU A 135 -3.81 2.12 13.65
CA LEU A 135 -5.22 2.47 13.85
C LEU A 135 -6.04 1.26 14.27
N THR A 136 -5.81 0.08 13.67
CA THR A 136 -6.49 -1.16 14.08
C THR A 136 -6.24 -1.49 15.55
N ILE A 137 -4.98 -1.35 16.02
CA ILE A 137 -4.62 -1.59 17.42
C ILE A 137 -5.29 -0.57 18.34
N VAL A 138 -5.29 0.71 17.97
CA VAL A 138 -5.94 1.78 18.77
C VAL A 138 -7.45 1.51 18.89
N VAL A 139 -8.12 1.13 17.82
CA VAL A 139 -9.56 0.80 17.85
C VAL A 139 -9.82 -0.43 18.74
N ALA A 140 -8.96 -1.45 18.67
CA ALA A 140 -9.07 -2.61 19.55
C ALA A 140 -8.94 -2.24 21.02
N ALA A 141 -7.94 -1.42 21.36
CA ALA A 141 -7.72 -0.94 22.73
C ALA A 141 -8.91 -0.07 23.22
N ALA A 142 -9.45 0.81 22.38
CA ALA A 142 -10.61 1.62 22.72
C ALA A 142 -11.87 0.77 22.95
N ALA A 143 -12.10 -0.26 22.13
CA ALA A 143 -13.21 -1.19 22.32
C ALA A 143 -13.10 -1.97 23.62
N LEU A 144 -11.90 -2.47 23.96
CA LEU A 144 -11.65 -3.16 25.23
C LEU A 144 -11.83 -2.22 26.43
N ALA A 145 -11.28 -1.01 26.36
CA ALA A 145 -11.46 -0.02 27.44
C ALA A 145 -12.95 0.30 27.65
N GLY A 146 -13.71 0.51 26.59
CA GLY A 146 -15.15 0.75 26.68
C GLY A 146 -15.94 -0.42 27.27
N TYR A 147 -15.48 -1.64 27.06
CA TYR A 147 -16.10 -2.84 27.67
C TYR A 147 -15.87 -2.93 29.18
N TYR A 148 -14.68 -2.54 29.66
CA TYR A 148 -14.34 -2.64 31.09
C TYR A 148 -14.82 -1.42 31.94
N LEU A 149 -15.06 -0.29 31.27
CA LEU A 149 -15.46 0.95 31.95
C LEU A 149 -16.96 1.26 31.89
N GLY A 150 -17.70 0.54 31.07
CA GLY A 150 -19.16 0.66 30.91
C GLY A 150 -19.90 -0.47 31.52
#